data_d8535d464bb47e71fffb504d5e28dc70
#
_entry.id   d8535d464bb47e71fffb504d5e28dc70
#
_cell.length_a   1.000
_cell.length_b   1.000
_cell.length_c   1.000
_cell.angle_alpha   90.00
_cell.angle_beta   90.00
_cell.angle_gamma   90.00
#
_symmetry.space_group_name_H-M   'P 1'
#
loop_
_entity.id
_entity.type
_entity.pdbx_description
1 polymer ?
#
loop_
_entity_poly.entity_id
_entity_poly.type
_entity_poly.pdbx_seq_one_letter_code
_entity_poly.pdbx_strand_id
1 'polypeptide(L)'
;MNYLVKYSPEITIKSRPVRTRFAKQLRTNLAKLLLRLSEEIQIKGNWDYVGVEVPATLNHLQPQVEQVLASTQGICFYERVQVFKVNTLDEILLHTLPIFQNRLIGKTFAVRCRRIGKHDFTSMDVEKFVGSGLNTNIKTAGVSLSNPEALVKLEIRKDKLFVVEENFPGLSGFPLGTLDGVLSLISGGFDSSVSSYMSMKRGLKTHFCFFNLGGREHEIAVKEVALYLWMRFGSTHTVSFITVPFEEVVAEILKKVDNSQMGVVLKRMMLRAATQVAQRMKL
;
A
#
# COMPACT_ATOMS: atom_id res chain seq x y z
N MET A 1 -16.27 2.89 -9.89
CA MET A 1 -15.14 1.93 -9.83
C MET A 1 -15.12 1.25 -8.47
N ASN A 2 -14.72 -0.01 -8.40
CA ASN A 2 -14.60 -0.72 -7.14
C ASN A 2 -13.20 -1.35 -7.04
N TYR A 3 -12.65 -1.39 -5.82
CA TYR A 3 -11.38 -2.05 -5.56
C TYR A 3 -11.52 -3.07 -4.43
N LEU A 4 -10.89 -4.23 -4.61
CA LEU A 4 -10.63 -5.20 -3.56
C LEU A 4 -9.18 -5.05 -3.09
N VAL A 5 -9.00 -4.50 -1.91
CA VAL A 5 -7.68 -4.24 -1.31
C VAL A 5 -7.34 -5.39 -0.38
N LYS A 6 -6.36 -6.20 -0.73
CA LYS A 6 -5.96 -7.38 0.02
C LYS A 6 -4.91 -7.03 1.09
N TYR A 7 -5.13 -7.54 2.28
CA TYR A 7 -4.21 -7.36 3.40
C TYR A 7 -2.85 -8.00 3.14
N SER A 8 -1.80 -7.36 3.63
CA SER A 8 -0.45 -7.93 3.57
C SER A 8 -0.33 -9.21 4.43
N PRO A 9 0.59 -10.13 4.08
CA PRO A 9 0.86 -11.33 4.86
C PRO A 9 1.16 -11.01 6.33
N GLU A 10 1.87 -9.91 6.59
CA GLU A 10 2.22 -9.45 7.95
C GLU A 10 0.99 -9.18 8.82
N ILE A 11 -0.16 -8.90 8.23
CA ILE A 11 -1.44 -8.74 8.93
C ILE A 11 -2.12 -10.10 9.09
N THR A 12 -2.16 -10.90 8.01
CA THR A 12 -3.00 -12.10 7.94
C THR A 12 -2.50 -13.25 8.79
N ILE A 13 -1.17 -13.34 9.04
CA ILE A 13 -0.53 -14.35 9.89
C ILE A 13 -0.67 -14.08 11.40
N LYS A 14 -1.18 -12.91 11.79
CA LYS A 14 -1.33 -12.54 13.20
C LYS A 14 -2.52 -13.24 13.85
N SER A 15 -2.46 -13.36 15.19
CA SER A 15 -3.61 -13.81 15.99
C SER A 15 -4.85 -12.94 15.71
N ARG A 16 -6.03 -13.50 15.88
CA ARG A 16 -7.30 -12.84 15.56
C ARG A 16 -7.44 -11.42 16.16
N PRO A 17 -7.11 -11.17 17.44
CA PRO A 17 -7.19 -9.82 18.01
C PRO A 17 -6.23 -8.83 17.35
N VAL A 18 -4.98 -9.24 17.11
CA VAL A 18 -3.96 -8.41 16.47
C VAL A 18 -4.31 -8.12 15.02
N ARG A 19 -4.74 -9.16 14.27
CA ARG A 19 -5.21 -9.00 12.89
C ARG A 19 -6.36 -8.02 12.80
N THR A 20 -7.36 -8.12 13.70
CA THR A 20 -8.49 -7.19 13.75
C THR A 20 -8.04 -5.75 14.00
N ARG A 21 -7.11 -5.54 14.94
CA ARG A 21 -6.54 -4.22 15.24
C ARG A 21 -5.81 -3.64 14.03
N PHE A 22 -4.98 -4.44 13.36
CA PHE A 22 -4.21 -3.99 12.19
C PHE A 22 -5.11 -3.71 10.97
N ALA A 23 -6.09 -4.58 10.72
CA ALA A 23 -7.10 -4.35 9.70
C ALA A 23 -7.91 -3.08 9.95
N LYS A 24 -8.27 -2.80 11.21
CA LYS A 24 -8.94 -1.54 11.60
C LYS A 24 -8.04 -0.34 11.34
N GLN A 25 -6.74 -0.43 11.70
CA GLN A 25 -5.79 0.66 11.47
C GLN A 25 -5.63 0.94 9.97
N LEU A 26 -5.49 -0.09 9.13
CA LEU A 26 -5.42 0.10 7.67
C LEU A 26 -6.67 0.81 7.13
N ARG A 27 -7.86 0.37 7.54
CA ARG A 27 -9.11 1.05 7.13
C ARG A 27 -9.16 2.51 7.56
N THR A 28 -8.75 2.80 8.78
CA THR A 28 -8.67 4.18 9.29
C THR A 28 -7.69 5.01 8.46
N ASN A 29 -6.53 4.46 8.10
CA ASN A 29 -5.55 5.15 7.26
C ASN A 29 -6.10 5.41 5.86
N LEU A 30 -6.69 4.39 5.22
CA LEU A 30 -7.33 4.54 3.92
C LEU A 30 -8.45 5.58 3.94
N ALA A 31 -9.31 5.54 4.97
CA ALA A 31 -10.38 6.54 5.11
C ALA A 31 -9.82 7.96 5.17
N LYS A 32 -8.78 8.20 5.99
CA LYS A 32 -8.14 9.53 6.08
C LYS A 32 -7.55 10.00 4.75
N LEU A 33 -6.99 9.09 3.94
CA LEU A 33 -6.37 9.45 2.67
C LEU A 33 -7.41 9.66 1.56
N LEU A 34 -8.39 8.77 1.46
CA LEU A 34 -9.39 8.80 0.40
C LEU A 34 -10.44 9.91 0.61
N LEU A 35 -10.79 10.21 1.88
CA LEU A 35 -11.67 11.35 2.21
C LEU A 35 -11.08 12.71 1.79
N ARG A 36 -9.76 12.82 1.66
CA ARG A 36 -9.12 14.03 1.09
C ARG A 36 -9.40 14.19 -0.40
N LEU A 37 -9.75 13.11 -1.09
CA LEU A 37 -10.11 13.14 -2.50
C LEU A 37 -11.61 13.42 -2.68
N SER A 38 -12.46 12.71 -1.92
CA SER A 38 -13.91 12.92 -1.86
C SER A 38 -14.55 12.19 -0.69
N GLU A 39 -15.55 12.81 -0.08
CA GLU A 39 -16.37 12.21 0.98
C GLU A 39 -17.31 11.11 0.48
N GLU A 40 -17.57 11.07 -0.83
CA GLU A 40 -18.43 10.06 -1.46
C GLU A 40 -17.76 8.69 -1.59
N ILE A 41 -16.43 8.59 -1.42
CA ILE A 41 -15.71 7.33 -1.50
C ILE A 41 -16.00 6.47 -0.26
N GLN A 42 -16.58 5.30 -0.48
CA GLN A 42 -16.96 4.39 0.60
C GLN A 42 -15.90 3.31 0.84
N ILE A 43 -15.63 3.01 2.11
CA ILE A 43 -14.67 2.00 2.54
C ILE A 43 -15.38 0.96 3.40
N LYS A 44 -15.41 -0.29 2.92
CA LYS A 44 -16.07 -1.41 3.60
C LYS A 44 -15.04 -2.45 4.03
N GLY A 45 -14.94 -2.68 5.33
CA GLY A 45 -14.02 -3.69 5.86
C GLY A 45 -14.63 -5.09 5.86
N ASN A 46 -13.84 -6.07 5.42
CA ASN A 46 -14.14 -7.48 5.53
C ASN A 46 -12.97 -8.22 6.21
N TRP A 47 -13.16 -9.51 6.52
CA TRP A 47 -12.10 -10.32 7.14
C TRP A 47 -10.87 -10.47 6.26
N ASP A 48 -11.05 -10.61 4.94
CA ASP A 48 -9.98 -10.92 3.98
C ASP A 48 -9.53 -9.73 3.14
N TYR A 49 -10.29 -8.63 3.12
CA TYR A 49 -10.02 -7.48 2.27
C TYR A 49 -10.69 -6.21 2.77
N VAL A 50 -10.28 -5.08 2.23
CA VAL A 50 -11.01 -3.81 2.31
C VAL A 50 -11.62 -3.53 0.94
N GLY A 51 -12.93 -3.34 0.88
CA GLY A 51 -13.61 -2.83 -0.31
C GLY A 51 -13.52 -1.30 -0.35
N VAL A 52 -13.16 -0.75 -1.51
CA VAL A 52 -13.21 0.69 -1.78
C VAL A 52 -14.17 0.89 -2.95
N GLU A 53 -15.25 1.63 -2.72
CA GLU A 53 -16.29 1.92 -3.71
C GLU A 53 -16.19 3.39 -4.09
N VAL A 54 -15.90 3.68 -5.37
CA VAL A 54 -15.79 5.02 -5.92
C VAL A 54 -16.97 5.22 -6.87
N PRO A 55 -17.86 6.21 -6.62
CA PRO A 55 -18.97 6.53 -7.50
C PRO A 55 -18.54 6.79 -8.94
N ALA A 56 -19.42 6.53 -9.90
CA ALA A 56 -19.13 6.74 -11.31
C ALA A 56 -18.84 8.22 -11.66
N THR A 57 -19.43 9.15 -10.93
CA THR A 57 -19.18 10.59 -11.01
C THR A 57 -17.73 10.98 -10.73
N LEU A 58 -17.01 10.14 -9.97
CA LEU A 58 -15.62 10.35 -9.54
C LEU A 58 -14.61 9.51 -10.33
N ASN A 59 -14.98 8.99 -11.51
CA ASN A 59 -14.06 8.18 -12.33
C ASN A 59 -12.78 8.95 -12.73
N HIS A 60 -12.82 10.26 -12.80
CA HIS A 60 -11.66 11.11 -13.05
C HIS A 60 -10.61 11.07 -11.94
N LEU A 61 -10.97 10.64 -10.71
CA LEU A 61 -10.06 10.47 -9.57
C LEU A 61 -9.35 9.11 -9.56
N GLN A 62 -9.57 8.25 -10.57
CA GLN A 62 -8.95 6.92 -10.61
C GLN A 62 -7.43 6.95 -10.37
N PRO A 63 -6.63 7.81 -11.04
CA PRO A 63 -5.18 7.83 -10.83
C PRO A 63 -4.80 8.18 -9.38
N GLN A 64 -5.52 9.12 -8.76
CA GLN A 64 -5.27 9.55 -7.39
C GLN A 64 -5.65 8.45 -6.38
N VAL A 65 -6.78 7.76 -6.59
CA VAL A 65 -7.20 6.62 -5.76
C VAL A 65 -6.17 5.50 -5.85
N GLU A 66 -5.77 5.12 -7.06
CA GLU A 66 -4.75 4.08 -7.28
C GLU A 66 -3.40 4.47 -6.68
N GLN A 67 -3.01 5.75 -6.76
CA GLN A 67 -1.82 6.26 -6.11
C GLN A 67 -1.87 6.12 -4.57
N VAL A 68 -3.02 6.41 -3.96
CA VAL A 68 -3.25 6.21 -2.51
C VAL A 68 -3.12 4.73 -2.17
N LEU A 69 -3.76 3.83 -2.93
CA LEU A 69 -3.70 2.39 -2.69
C LEU A 69 -2.27 1.85 -2.85
N ALA A 70 -1.55 2.28 -3.90
CA ALA A 70 -0.18 1.86 -4.17
C ALA A 70 0.83 2.35 -3.11
N SER A 71 0.55 3.47 -2.41
CA SER A 71 1.45 4.06 -1.42
C SER A 71 1.05 3.81 0.04
N THR A 72 0.00 3.03 0.29
CA THR A 72 -0.45 2.72 1.65
C THR A 72 0.13 1.41 2.16
N GLN A 73 0.80 1.47 3.32
CA GLN A 73 1.38 0.31 3.98
C GLN A 73 0.29 -0.63 4.52
N GLY A 74 0.56 -1.94 4.46
CA GLY A 74 -0.39 -2.98 4.88
C GLY A 74 -1.23 -3.53 3.73
N ILE A 75 -1.07 -3.01 2.51
CA ILE A 75 -1.72 -3.51 1.29
C ILE A 75 -0.75 -4.44 0.56
N CYS A 76 -1.14 -5.72 0.39
CA CYS A 76 -0.36 -6.67 -0.41
C CYS A 76 -0.47 -6.37 -1.89
N PHE A 77 -1.70 -6.30 -2.36
CA PHE A 77 -2.10 -5.90 -3.72
C PHE A 77 -3.54 -5.40 -3.69
N TYR A 78 -3.95 -4.72 -4.74
CA TYR A 78 -5.33 -4.32 -4.94
C TYR A 78 -5.79 -4.61 -6.35
N GLU A 79 -7.06 -4.96 -6.47
CA GLU A 79 -7.69 -5.37 -7.72
C GLU A 79 -8.80 -4.39 -8.05
N ARG A 80 -8.76 -3.81 -9.25
CA ARG A 80 -9.91 -3.09 -9.79
C ARG A 80 -10.92 -4.10 -10.30
N VAL A 81 -12.18 -3.97 -9.86
CA VAL A 81 -13.21 -4.98 -10.10
C VAL A 81 -14.53 -4.36 -10.55
N GLN A 82 -15.26 -5.08 -11.37
CA GLN A 82 -16.70 -4.86 -11.53
C GLN A 82 -17.46 -5.82 -10.62
N VAL A 83 -18.56 -5.35 -10.05
CA VAL A 83 -19.33 -6.10 -9.05
C VAL A 83 -20.75 -6.30 -9.55
N PHE A 84 -21.20 -7.56 -9.57
CA PHE A 84 -22.53 -7.94 -10.02
C PHE A 84 -23.19 -8.84 -8.98
N LYS A 85 -24.53 -8.92 -9.02
CA LYS A 85 -25.27 -9.99 -8.34
C LYS A 85 -25.44 -11.15 -9.29
N VAL A 86 -25.17 -12.37 -8.81
CA VAL A 86 -25.28 -13.60 -9.61
C VAL A 86 -25.73 -14.76 -8.73
N ASN A 87 -26.54 -15.65 -9.33
CA ASN A 87 -26.99 -16.88 -8.71
C ASN A 87 -26.69 -18.10 -9.60
N THR A 88 -26.48 -17.92 -10.90
CA THR A 88 -26.30 -18.98 -11.89
C THR A 88 -24.98 -18.84 -12.65
N LEU A 89 -24.54 -19.94 -13.29
CA LEU A 89 -23.35 -19.93 -14.15
C LEU A 89 -23.56 -19.06 -15.39
N ASP A 90 -24.75 -19.00 -15.93
CA ASP A 90 -25.10 -18.18 -17.10
C ASP A 90 -24.95 -16.68 -16.79
N GLU A 91 -25.43 -16.24 -15.62
CA GLU A 91 -25.26 -14.85 -15.17
C GLU A 91 -23.78 -14.49 -14.99
N ILE A 92 -22.96 -15.42 -14.48
CA ILE A 92 -21.52 -15.21 -14.37
C ILE A 92 -20.88 -15.01 -15.73
N LEU A 93 -21.20 -15.85 -16.72
CA LEU A 93 -20.71 -15.70 -18.08
C LEU A 93 -21.20 -14.39 -18.71
N LEU A 94 -22.50 -14.09 -18.57
CA LEU A 94 -23.13 -12.88 -19.11
C LEU A 94 -22.39 -11.61 -18.67
N HIS A 95 -22.01 -11.51 -17.40
CA HIS A 95 -21.27 -10.35 -16.88
C HIS A 95 -19.77 -10.39 -17.18
N THR A 96 -19.17 -11.56 -17.36
CA THR A 96 -17.74 -11.69 -17.62
C THR A 96 -17.39 -11.42 -19.09
N LEU A 97 -18.24 -11.87 -20.02
CA LEU A 97 -18.00 -11.81 -21.46
C LEU A 97 -17.70 -10.37 -21.96
N PRO A 98 -18.51 -9.33 -21.66
CA PRO A 98 -18.26 -7.99 -22.16
C PRO A 98 -16.94 -7.38 -21.70
N ILE A 99 -16.50 -7.73 -20.49
CA ILE A 99 -15.27 -7.20 -19.87
C ILE A 99 -14.04 -7.75 -20.58
N PHE A 100 -14.09 -9.03 -21.02
CA PHE A 100 -12.96 -9.72 -21.61
C PHE A 100 -13.02 -9.83 -23.13
N GLN A 101 -14.12 -9.43 -23.77
CA GLN A 101 -14.35 -9.58 -25.20
C GLN A 101 -13.17 -9.10 -26.07
N ASN A 102 -12.64 -7.90 -25.78
CA ASN A 102 -11.52 -7.35 -26.54
C ASN A 102 -10.14 -7.76 -25.99
N ARG A 103 -10.08 -8.23 -24.73
CA ARG A 103 -8.80 -8.55 -24.04
C ARG A 103 -8.27 -9.93 -24.40
N LEU A 104 -9.13 -10.84 -24.83
CA LEU A 104 -8.78 -12.24 -25.13
C LEU A 104 -8.63 -12.53 -26.61
N ILE A 105 -8.87 -11.57 -27.51
CA ILE A 105 -8.72 -11.77 -28.98
C ILE A 105 -7.30 -12.20 -29.28
N GLY A 106 -7.14 -13.36 -29.93
CA GLY A 106 -5.88 -13.92 -30.37
C GLY A 106 -4.93 -14.39 -29.25
N LYS A 107 -5.38 -14.42 -28.00
CA LYS A 107 -4.57 -14.82 -26.85
C LYS A 107 -5.02 -16.17 -26.29
N THR A 108 -4.07 -16.91 -25.74
CA THR A 108 -4.37 -18.02 -24.85
C THR A 108 -4.78 -17.49 -23.47
N PHE A 109 -5.73 -18.18 -22.82
CA PHE A 109 -6.21 -17.70 -21.52
C PHE A 109 -6.54 -18.84 -20.55
N ALA A 110 -6.68 -18.50 -19.27
CA ALA A 110 -7.27 -19.36 -18.24
C ALA A 110 -8.27 -18.57 -17.39
N VAL A 111 -9.31 -19.26 -16.93
CA VAL A 111 -10.21 -18.75 -15.90
C VAL A 111 -9.75 -19.27 -14.54
N ARG A 112 -9.76 -18.41 -13.53
CA ARG A 112 -9.51 -18.79 -12.13
C ARG A 112 -10.60 -18.19 -11.26
N CYS A 113 -11.31 -19.05 -10.54
CA CYS A 113 -12.41 -18.67 -9.68
C CYS A 113 -12.13 -18.99 -8.22
N ARG A 114 -12.19 -17.97 -7.37
CA ARG A 114 -12.23 -18.14 -5.91
C ARG A 114 -13.66 -17.97 -5.43
N ARG A 115 -14.17 -18.97 -4.70
CA ARG A 115 -15.55 -18.96 -4.21
C ARG A 115 -15.60 -19.03 -2.67
N ILE A 116 -16.44 -18.21 -2.08
CA ILE A 116 -16.72 -18.19 -0.64
C ILE A 116 -18.22 -18.12 -0.42
N GLY A 117 -18.75 -19.11 0.26
CA GLY A 117 -20.19 -19.28 0.52
C GLY A 117 -20.71 -20.61 0.01
N LYS A 118 -22.02 -20.83 0.14
CA LYS A 118 -22.74 -22.01 -0.37
C LYS A 118 -23.36 -21.65 -1.71
N HIS A 119 -23.14 -22.46 -2.72
CA HIS A 119 -23.68 -22.32 -4.07
C HIS A 119 -23.91 -23.73 -4.64
N ASP A 120 -24.76 -23.84 -5.61
CA ASP A 120 -25.09 -25.13 -6.28
C ASP A 120 -24.01 -25.56 -7.29
N PHE A 121 -22.95 -24.78 -7.44
CA PHE A 121 -21.82 -25.03 -8.33
C PHE A 121 -20.49 -24.88 -7.58
N THR A 122 -19.44 -25.54 -8.07
CA THR A 122 -18.06 -25.43 -7.55
C THR A 122 -17.28 -24.37 -8.28
N SER A 123 -16.09 -23.98 -7.75
CA SER A 123 -15.18 -23.08 -8.46
C SER A 123 -14.73 -23.66 -9.81
N MET A 124 -14.54 -24.97 -9.88
CA MET A 124 -14.16 -25.66 -11.12
C MET A 124 -15.28 -25.64 -12.16
N ASP A 125 -16.54 -25.73 -11.73
CA ASP A 125 -17.68 -25.61 -12.65
C ASP A 125 -17.72 -24.20 -13.26
N VAL A 126 -17.50 -23.18 -12.46
CA VAL A 126 -17.38 -21.79 -12.96
C VAL A 126 -16.24 -21.67 -13.96
N GLU A 127 -15.05 -22.19 -13.63
CA GLU A 127 -13.87 -22.10 -14.50
C GLU A 127 -14.11 -22.80 -15.85
N LYS A 128 -14.71 -23.99 -15.84
CA LYS A 128 -15.06 -24.74 -17.05
C LYS A 128 -16.15 -24.05 -17.87
N PHE A 129 -17.24 -23.67 -17.23
CA PHE A 129 -18.39 -23.07 -17.90
C PHE A 129 -18.05 -21.74 -18.53
N VAL A 130 -17.43 -20.83 -17.74
CA VAL A 130 -17.01 -19.49 -18.20
C VAL A 130 -15.90 -19.63 -19.24
N GLY A 131 -14.93 -20.54 -19.02
CA GLY A 131 -13.84 -20.78 -19.96
C GLY A 131 -14.36 -21.26 -21.33
N SER A 132 -15.29 -22.24 -21.38
CA SER A 132 -15.95 -22.69 -22.59
C SER A 132 -16.73 -21.54 -23.25
N GLY A 133 -17.57 -20.83 -22.48
CA GLY A 133 -18.36 -19.71 -22.99
C GLY A 133 -17.53 -18.58 -23.59
N LEU A 134 -16.45 -18.21 -22.95
CA LEU A 134 -15.52 -17.20 -23.49
C LEU A 134 -14.84 -17.68 -24.77
N ASN A 135 -14.37 -18.94 -24.81
CA ASN A 135 -13.71 -19.50 -25.98
C ASN A 135 -14.66 -19.64 -27.19
N THR A 136 -15.96 -19.90 -26.94
CA THR A 136 -16.96 -20.00 -28.00
C THR A 136 -17.37 -18.64 -28.55
N ASN A 137 -17.47 -17.61 -27.68
CA ASN A 137 -17.97 -16.29 -28.07
C ASN A 137 -16.88 -15.28 -28.47
N ILE A 138 -15.61 -15.57 -28.15
CA ILE A 138 -14.47 -14.72 -28.47
C ILE A 138 -13.50 -15.49 -29.36
N LYS A 139 -12.92 -14.84 -30.36
CA LYS A 139 -11.88 -15.41 -31.22
C LYS A 139 -10.54 -15.47 -30.48
N THR A 140 -10.44 -16.39 -29.53
CA THR A 140 -9.22 -16.59 -28.71
C THR A 140 -8.23 -17.52 -29.41
N ALA A 141 -7.01 -17.64 -28.86
CA ALA A 141 -6.04 -18.69 -29.26
C ALA A 141 -6.25 -20.01 -28.46
N GLY A 142 -7.29 -20.10 -27.65
CA GLY A 142 -7.64 -21.27 -26.86
C GLY A 142 -7.34 -21.16 -25.37
N VAL A 143 -7.65 -22.22 -24.63
CA VAL A 143 -7.44 -22.29 -23.17
C VAL A 143 -6.06 -22.91 -22.88
N SER A 144 -5.26 -22.22 -22.05
CA SER A 144 -3.97 -22.71 -21.54
C SER A 144 -3.96 -22.63 -20.03
N LEU A 145 -3.99 -23.78 -19.34
CA LEU A 145 -4.07 -23.81 -17.87
C LEU A 145 -2.72 -23.58 -17.19
N SER A 146 -1.61 -23.91 -17.86
CA SER A 146 -0.25 -23.85 -17.30
C SER A 146 0.46 -22.53 -17.59
N ASN A 147 0.27 -21.97 -18.78
CA ASN A 147 0.94 -20.72 -19.20
C ASN A 147 0.02 -19.84 -20.06
N PRO A 148 -1.06 -19.29 -19.48
CA PRO A 148 -1.96 -18.40 -20.19
C PRO A 148 -1.33 -17.01 -20.39
N GLU A 149 -1.56 -16.43 -21.59
CA GLU A 149 -1.18 -15.03 -21.87
C GLU A 149 -2.13 -14.04 -21.18
N ALA A 150 -3.36 -14.46 -20.92
CA ALA A 150 -4.35 -13.67 -20.20
C ALA A 150 -5.03 -14.49 -19.09
N LEU A 151 -5.28 -13.89 -17.96
CA LEU A 151 -5.94 -14.52 -16.83
C LEU A 151 -7.28 -13.83 -16.53
N VAL A 152 -8.36 -14.60 -16.62
CA VAL A 152 -9.70 -14.19 -16.20
C VAL A 152 -9.88 -14.56 -14.74
N LYS A 153 -9.78 -13.58 -13.85
CA LYS A 153 -9.96 -13.80 -12.41
C LYS A 153 -11.36 -13.44 -11.98
N LEU A 154 -12.00 -14.36 -11.30
CA LEU A 154 -13.35 -14.23 -10.75
C LEU A 154 -13.32 -14.54 -9.25
N GLU A 155 -13.97 -13.70 -8.45
CA GLU A 155 -14.18 -13.98 -7.04
C GLU A 155 -15.68 -13.91 -6.73
N ILE A 156 -16.25 -15.02 -6.19
CA ILE A 156 -17.66 -15.10 -5.84
C ILE A 156 -17.78 -15.16 -4.32
N ARG A 157 -18.57 -14.24 -3.77
CA ARG A 157 -18.83 -14.16 -2.34
C ARG A 157 -20.33 -14.03 -2.09
N LYS A 158 -20.95 -15.07 -1.59
CA LYS A 158 -22.40 -15.18 -1.49
C LYS A 158 -23.02 -14.93 -2.89
N ASP A 159 -23.90 -13.94 -3.00
CA ASP A 159 -24.57 -13.54 -4.24
C ASP A 159 -23.79 -12.51 -5.08
N LYS A 160 -22.54 -12.19 -4.72
CA LYS A 160 -21.74 -11.18 -5.41
C LYS A 160 -20.62 -11.81 -6.22
N LEU A 161 -20.59 -11.50 -7.50
CA LEU A 161 -19.48 -11.75 -8.42
C LEU A 161 -18.60 -10.52 -8.51
N PHE A 162 -17.31 -10.69 -8.31
CA PHE A 162 -16.26 -9.72 -8.58
C PHE A 162 -15.48 -10.19 -9.81
N VAL A 163 -15.58 -9.46 -10.89
CA VAL A 163 -14.81 -9.66 -12.11
C VAL A 163 -13.59 -8.77 -12.04
N VAL A 164 -12.40 -9.36 -11.95
CA VAL A 164 -11.14 -8.60 -11.82
C VAL A 164 -10.73 -8.06 -13.18
N GLU A 165 -10.68 -6.74 -13.30
CA GLU A 165 -10.22 -6.07 -14.51
C GLU A 165 -8.69 -5.97 -14.53
N GLU A 166 -8.09 -5.60 -13.40
CA GLU A 166 -6.65 -5.36 -13.31
C GLU A 166 -6.16 -5.59 -11.87
N ASN A 167 -4.90 -6.01 -11.74
CA ASN A 167 -4.25 -6.29 -10.47
C ASN A 167 -2.99 -5.44 -10.33
N PHE A 168 -2.85 -4.75 -9.21
CA PHE A 168 -1.76 -3.82 -8.92
C PHE A 168 -1.03 -4.22 -7.64
N PRO A 169 0.31 -4.16 -7.61
CA PRO A 169 1.06 -4.41 -6.38
C PRO A 169 0.83 -3.31 -5.35
N GLY A 170 0.81 -3.69 -4.07
CA GLY A 170 0.85 -2.78 -2.94
C GLY A 170 2.21 -2.75 -2.27
N LEU A 171 2.37 -1.90 -1.24
CA LEU A 171 3.63 -1.77 -0.50
C LEU A 171 3.92 -2.93 0.45
N SER A 172 2.90 -3.72 0.82
CA SER A 172 2.99 -4.68 1.92
C SER A 172 3.38 -4.02 3.27
N GLY A 173 3.95 -4.76 4.20
CA GLY A 173 4.34 -4.25 5.51
C GLY A 173 3.16 -4.10 6.48
N PHE A 174 3.36 -3.30 7.52
CA PHE A 174 2.35 -3.07 8.54
C PHE A 174 1.64 -1.73 8.34
N PRO A 175 0.33 -1.62 8.62
CA PRO A 175 -0.37 -0.35 8.58
C PRO A 175 0.30 0.69 9.47
N LEU A 176 0.52 1.89 8.95
CA LEU A 176 1.18 2.96 9.69
C LEU A 176 0.45 3.28 11.00
N GLY A 177 1.20 3.39 12.09
CA GLY A 177 0.66 3.64 13.42
C GLY A 177 0.23 2.37 14.19
N THR A 178 0.56 1.18 13.69
CA THR A 178 0.37 -0.07 14.43
C THR A 178 1.50 -0.37 15.42
N LEU A 179 2.66 0.21 15.19
CA LEU A 179 3.84 0.16 16.04
C LEU A 179 4.15 1.56 16.61
N ASP A 180 5.05 1.61 17.57
CA ASP A 180 5.47 2.84 18.24
C ASP A 180 6.14 3.85 17.29
N GLY A 181 6.42 5.05 17.79
CA GLY A 181 7.14 6.07 17.06
C GLY A 181 8.65 5.77 16.98
N VAL A 182 9.31 6.33 15.99
CA VAL A 182 10.76 6.28 15.82
C VAL A 182 11.29 7.64 15.42
N LEU A 183 12.48 7.99 15.89
CA LEU A 183 13.24 9.15 15.46
C LEU A 183 14.24 8.72 14.38
N SER A 184 13.97 9.08 13.13
CA SER A 184 14.87 8.80 12.01
C SER A 184 15.84 9.95 11.80
N LEU A 185 17.14 9.66 11.79
CA LEU A 185 18.17 10.63 11.50
C LEU A 185 18.23 10.82 9.97
N ILE A 186 17.92 12.03 9.52
CA ILE A 186 17.84 12.34 8.08
C ILE A 186 18.92 13.36 7.71
N SER A 187 19.62 13.09 6.60
CA SER A 187 20.67 13.96 6.07
C SER A 187 20.36 14.51 4.66
N GLY A 188 19.22 14.12 4.08
CA GLY A 188 18.88 14.43 2.69
C GLY A 188 19.51 13.48 1.66
N GLY A 189 20.43 12.61 2.05
CA GLY A 189 21.01 11.58 1.19
C GLY A 189 20.10 10.36 1.03
N PHE A 190 20.39 9.52 0.03
CA PHE A 190 19.58 8.33 -0.31
C PHE A 190 19.42 7.37 0.87
N ASP A 191 20.49 7.02 1.56
CA ASP A 191 20.47 6.02 2.64
C ASP A 191 19.54 6.41 3.79
N SER A 192 19.60 7.66 4.23
CA SER A 192 18.74 8.18 5.30
C SER A 192 17.28 8.27 4.87
N SER A 193 17.03 8.59 3.61
CA SER A 193 15.68 8.63 3.03
C SER A 193 15.08 7.23 2.93
N VAL A 194 15.85 6.24 2.44
CA VAL A 194 15.43 4.84 2.37
C VAL A 194 15.20 4.26 3.76
N SER A 195 16.09 4.53 4.72
CA SER A 195 15.95 4.11 6.12
C SER A 195 14.65 4.64 6.75
N SER A 196 14.35 5.92 6.53
CA SER A 196 13.09 6.55 6.96
C SER A 196 11.87 5.87 6.32
N TYR A 197 11.90 5.63 5.01
CA TYR A 197 10.85 4.92 4.29
C TYR A 197 10.65 3.49 4.82
N MET A 198 11.74 2.75 5.06
CA MET A 198 11.67 1.39 5.62
C MET A 198 11.00 1.36 7.00
N SER A 199 11.27 2.36 7.83
CA SER A 199 10.60 2.53 9.13
C SER A 199 9.09 2.74 8.96
N MET A 200 8.69 3.63 8.05
CA MET A 200 7.27 3.84 7.72
C MET A 200 6.61 2.56 7.18
N LYS A 201 7.28 1.83 6.28
CA LYS A 201 6.79 0.56 5.72
C LYS A 201 6.58 -0.51 6.81
N ARG A 202 7.34 -0.45 7.90
CA ARG A 202 7.20 -1.28 9.10
C ARG A 202 6.06 -0.83 10.03
N GLY A 203 5.33 0.24 9.68
CA GLY A 203 4.18 0.72 10.45
C GLY A 203 4.54 1.67 11.58
N LEU A 204 5.78 2.14 11.66
CA LEU A 204 6.28 3.07 12.66
C LEU A 204 5.92 4.52 12.28
N LYS A 205 5.45 5.30 13.25
CA LYS A 205 5.33 6.76 13.09
C LYS A 205 6.74 7.34 13.08
N THR A 206 7.20 7.79 11.91
CA THR A 206 8.58 8.21 11.73
C THR A 206 8.69 9.73 11.87
N HIS A 207 9.29 10.17 12.96
CA HIS A 207 9.72 11.56 13.17
C HIS A 207 11.11 11.74 12.58
N PHE A 208 11.44 12.94 12.16
CA PHE A 208 12.72 13.24 11.50
C PHE A 208 13.60 14.09 12.40
N CYS A 209 14.88 13.76 12.49
CA CYS A 209 15.90 14.55 13.17
C CYS A 209 17.04 14.86 12.22
N PHE A 210 17.30 16.13 12.02
CA PHE A 210 18.37 16.65 11.19
C PHE A 210 19.40 17.39 12.05
N PHE A 211 20.67 17.02 11.91
CA PHE A 211 21.79 17.76 12.53
C PHE A 211 22.31 18.79 11.54
N ASN A 212 22.05 20.05 11.81
CA ASN A 212 22.53 21.12 10.97
C ASN A 212 24.00 21.46 11.35
N LEU A 213 24.90 21.08 10.45
CA LEU A 213 26.36 21.34 10.62
C LEU A 213 26.77 22.71 10.09
N GLY A 214 25.85 23.45 9.48
CA GLY A 214 26.00 24.75 8.87
C GLY A 214 25.25 24.85 7.55
N GLY A 215 24.55 25.95 7.34
CA GLY A 215 23.88 26.29 6.11
C GLY A 215 22.37 26.09 6.12
N ARG A 216 21.67 27.17 5.81
CA ARG A 216 20.21 27.20 5.71
C ARG A 216 19.67 26.44 4.49
N GLU A 217 20.40 26.50 3.39
CA GLU A 217 20.01 25.89 2.12
C GLU A 217 19.96 24.37 2.24
N HIS A 218 20.95 23.77 2.91
CA HIS A 218 20.96 22.33 3.15
C HIS A 218 19.79 21.89 4.04
N GLU A 219 19.46 22.66 5.07
CA GLU A 219 18.30 22.37 5.92
C GLU A 219 16.99 22.39 5.13
N ILE A 220 16.82 23.35 4.22
CA ILE A 220 15.62 23.43 3.36
C ILE A 220 15.52 22.18 2.48
N ALA A 221 16.59 21.79 1.81
CA ALA A 221 16.62 20.60 0.97
C ALA A 221 16.27 19.31 1.76
N VAL A 222 16.79 19.16 2.98
CA VAL A 222 16.46 18.01 3.83
C VAL A 222 14.99 18.03 4.27
N LYS A 223 14.44 19.20 4.57
CA LYS A 223 13.02 19.35 4.89
C LYS A 223 12.12 18.97 3.72
N GLU A 224 12.50 19.33 2.49
CA GLU A 224 11.76 18.94 1.29
C GLU A 224 11.71 17.41 1.10
N VAL A 225 12.85 16.74 1.31
CA VAL A 225 12.91 15.27 1.26
C VAL A 225 12.03 14.64 2.35
N ALA A 226 12.11 15.14 3.58
CA ALA A 226 11.30 14.65 4.70
C ALA A 226 9.80 14.89 4.45
N LEU A 227 9.44 16.07 3.93
CA LEU A 227 8.08 16.43 3.56
C LEU A 227 7.54 15.49 2.45
N TYR A 228 8.32 15.23 1.40
CA TYR A 228 7.95 14.29 0.35
C TYR A 228 7.66 12.89 0.90
N LEU A 229 8.55 12.36 1.74
CA LEU A 229 8.38 11.05 2.36
C LEU A 229 7.11 11.03 3.23
N TRP A 230 6.90 12.06 4.04
CA TRP A 230 5.71 12.16 4.88
C TRP A 230 4.43 12.28 4.05
N MET A 231 4.39 13.15 3.05
CA MET A 231 3.21 13.33 2.19
C MET A 231 2.85 12.02 1.48
N ARG A 232 3.85 11.30 0.98
CA ARG A 232 3.66 10.09 0.20
C ARG A 232 3.29 8.87 1.05
N PHE A 233 3.94 8.71 2.20
CA PHE A 233 3.88 7.46 2.98
C PHE A 233 3.46 7.65 4.44
N GLY A 234 3.46 8.85 4.97
CA GLY A 234 3.29 9.14 6.40
C GLY A 234 2.09 9.98 6.77
N SER A 235 1.41 10.60 5.81
CA SER A 235 0.46 11.71 6.03
C SER A 235 -0.83 11.35 6.75
N THR A 236 -1.05 10.08 7.10
CA THR A 236 -2.14 9.66 7.99
C THR A 236 -1.92 10.02 9.46
N HIS A 237 -0.68 10.38 9.83
CA HIS A 237 -0.27 10.73 11.19
C HIS A 237 0.55 12.02 11.19
N THR A 238 0.44 12.77 12.27
CA THR A 238 1.31 13.93 12.52
C THR A 238 2.69 13.44 12.98
N VAL A 239 3.74 14.04 12.41
CA VAL A 239 5.13 13.78 12.78
C VAL A 239 5.85 15.11 13.00
N SER A 240 6.98 15.07 13.69
CA SER A 240 7.84 16.23 13.93
C SER A 240 9.08 16.15 13.05
N PHE A 241 9.52 17.30 12.56
CA PHE A 241 10.85 17.49 12.01
C PHE A 241 11.64 18.33 13.00
N ILE A 242 12.73 17.79 13.52
CA ILE A 242 13.56 18.40 14.54
C ILE A 242 14.90 18.77 13.90
N THR A 243 15.22 20.06 13.90
CA THR A 243 16.56 20.55 13.55
C THR A 243 17.37 20.74 14.83
N VAL A 244 18.52 20.10 14.90
CA VAL A 244 19.49 20.28 15.98
C VAL A 244 20.67 21.07 15.44
N PRO A 245 20.93 22.31 15.91
CA PRO A 245 22.11 23.06 15.53
C PRO A 245 23.35 22.35 16.06
N PHE A 246 24.32 22.12 15.19
CA PHE A 246 25.51 21.32 15.53
C PHE A 246 26.83 22.00 15.13
N GLU A 247 26.77 23.23 14.65
CA GLU A 247 27.90 24.01 14.16
C GLU A 247 28.99 24.20 15.24
N GLU A 248 28.58 24.56 16.46
CA GLU A 248 29.49 24.73 17.57
C GLU A 248 30.20 23.44 17.98
N VAL A 249 29.46 22.33 17.96
CA VAL A 249 30.00 20.98 18.25
C VAL A 249 31.04 20.59 17.20
N VAL A 250 30.77 20.88 15.93
CA VAL A 250 31.72 20.65 14.84
C VAL A 250 32.96 21.49 15.01
N ALA A 251 32.81 22.77 15.33
CA ALA A 251 33.94 23.70 15.57
C ALA A 251 34.86 23.23 16.72
N GLU A 252 34.25 22.69 17.79
CA GLU A 252 35.04 22.13 18.91
C GLU A 252 35.76 20.84 18.55
N ILE A 253 35.12 19.95 17.77
CA ILE A 253 35.73 18.73 17.27
C ILE A 253 36.94 19.07 16.40
N LEU A 254 36.79 20.01 15.45
CA LEU A 254 37.87 20.44 14.58
C LEU A 254 39.11 21.02 15.35
N LYS A 255 38.86 21.63 16.51
CA LYS A 255 39.94 22.19 17.35
C LYS A 255 40.64 21.17 18.22
N LYS A 256 39.92 20.14 18.71
CA LYS A 256 40.37 19.31 19.83
C LYS A 256 40.57 17.83 19.50
N VAL A 257 40.10 17.38 18.34
CA VAL A 257 40.10 15.96 17.99
C VAL A 257 41.04 15.70 16.82
N ASP A 258 41.82 14.60 16.89
CA ASP A 258 42.67 14.19 15.81
C ASP A 258 41.86 13.91 14.52
N ASN A 259 42.39 14.29 13.38
CA ASN A 259 41.72 14.16 12.08
C ASN A 259 41.21 12.77 11.81
N SER A 260 41.93 11.73 12.24
CA SER A 260 41.56 10.31 12.07
C SER A 260 40.33 9.93 12.89
N GLN A 261 40.02 10.67 13.96
CA GLN A 261 38.94 10.35 14.91
C GLN A 261 37.71 11.29 14.78
N MET A 262 37.83 12.40 14.05
CA MET A 262 36.77 13.42 13.95
C MET A 262 35.41 12.86 13.55
N GLY A 263 35.36 12.02 12.52
CA GLY A 263 34.12 11.41 12.01
C GLY A 263 33.45 10.49 13.03
N VAL A 264 34.23 9.75 13.80
CA VAL A 264 33.73 8.86 14.85
C VAL A 264 33.17 9.66 16.02
N VAL A 265 33.89 10.68 16.47
CA VAL A 265 33.46 11.55 17.57
C VAL A 265 32.18 12.29 17.18
N LEU A 266 32.11 12.85 15.98
CA LEU A 266 30.93 13.55 15.46
C LEU A 266 29.69 12.62 15.48
N LYS A 267 29.81 11.43 14.93
CA LYS A 267 28.70 10.45 14.91
C LYS A 267 28.26 10.07 16.33
N ARG A 268 29.20 9.86 17.26
CA ARG A 268 28.87 9.60 18.66
C ARG A 268 28.13 10.75 19.33
N MET A 269 28.53 11.99 19.08
CA MET A 269 27.84 13.17 19.61
C MET A 269 26.44 13.31 19.04
N MET A 270 26.27 13.10 17.73
CA MET A 270 24.94 13.05 17.08
C MET A 270 24.02 11.99 17.72
N LEU A 271 24.51 10.75 17.93
CA LEU A 271 23.73 9.69 18.56
C LEU A 271 23.34 10.03 20.00
N ARG A 272 24.23 10.63 20.79
CA ARG A 272 23.93 11.09 22.17
C ARG A 272 22.84 12.16 22.17
N ALA A 273 22.95 13.14 21.28
CA ALA A 273 21.93 14.18 21.14
C ALA A 273 20.59 13.61 20.64
N ALA A 274 20.61 12.72 19.65
CA ALA A 274 19.41 12.03 19.15
C ALA A 274 18.71 11.24 20.25
N THR A 275 19.46 10.55 21.12
CA THR A 275 18.89 9.82 22.28
C THR A 275 18.15 10.77 23.22
N GLN A 276 18.72 11.94 23.51
CA GLN A 276 18.05 12.94 24.34
C GLN A 276 16.78 13.49 23.70
N VAL A 277 16.82 13.73 22.38
CA VAL A 277 15.63 14.17 21.63
C VAL A 277 14.55 13.09 21.71
N ALA A 278 14.89 11.82 21.42
CA ALA A 278 13.95 10.71 21.47
C ALA A 278 13.32 10.55 22.86
N GLN A 279 14.12 10.63 23.93
CA GLN A 279 13.64 10.57 25.32
C GLN A 279 12.63 11.69 25.63
N ARG A 280 12.92 12.94 25.20
CA ARG A 280 12.01 14.08 25.39
C ARG A 280 10.71 13.90 24.61
N MET A 281 10.76 13.23 23.46
CA MET A 281 9.59 12.91 22.65
C MET A 281 8.84 11.67 23.16
N LYS A 282 9.37 10.95 24.14
CA LYS A 282 8.83 9.67 24.64
C LYS A 282 8.76 8.59 23.56
N LEU A 283 9.81 8.50 22.74
CA LEU A 283 10.01 7.49 21.71
C LEU A 283 10.89 6.35 22.24
#